data_35928f0dafefd0b7568fa649ceac1bdb
#
_entry.id   35928f0dafefd0b7568fa649ceac1bdb
#
_cell.length_a   1.000
_cell.length_b   1.000
_cell.length_c   1.000
_cell.angle_alpha   90.00
_cell.angle_beta   90.00
_cell.angle_gamma   90.00
#
_symmetry.space_group_name_H-M   'P 1'
#
loop_
_entity.id
_entity.type
_entity.pdbx_description
1 polymer ?
#
loop_
_entity_poly.entity_id
_entity_poly.type
_entity_poly.pdbx_seq_one_letter_code
_entity_poly.pdbx_strand_id
1 'polypeptide(L)'
;QAQLRYGNEITNSNIAVGEITEVLSATKTAVRDTYGQNENVTYVISIVNSGTTAFNGITVTDNLGEYLFNTRELTPLTYIPGTVKYYANGILQATPAVTAGPPLTITGITVPAGGNVTLTYEAEVNSYAPLAAEASITNTATIAGAGVTPVTVNETVNAASGPLLT
;
A
#
# COMPACT_ATOMS: atom_id res chain seq x y z
N GLN A 1 -5.31 -37.00 3.99
CA GLN A 1 -5.82 -36.43 3.72
C GLN A 1 -5.96 -35.90 3.69
N ALA A 2 -5.25 -36.09 4.23
CA ALA A 2 -5.78 -35.27 3.89
C ALA A 2 -5.94 -34.80 3.97
N GLN A 3 -5.42 -34.96 4.20
CA GLN A 3 -5.84 -34.39 4.01
C GLN A 3 -6.03 -33.75 4.12
N LEU A 4 -5.31 -34.25 4.69
CA LEU A 4 -5.73 -33.69 4.45
C LEU A 4 -5.76 -33.11 4.66
N ARG A 5 -5.63 -33.11 5.14
CA ARG A 5 -5.96 -32.64 5.02
C ARG A 5 -6.13 -31.98 5.07
N TYR A 6 -5.78 -32.22 5.76
CA TYR A 6 -5.96 -31.73 5.47
C TYR A 6 -6.21 -31.12 5.37
N GLY A 7 -5.61 -32.16 6.21
CA GLY A 7 -6.27 -31.80 5.81
C GLY A 7 -6.17 -31.24 5.51
N ASN A 8 -5.78 -31.05 6.01
CA ASN A 8 -6.01 -30.63 5.44
C ASN A 8 -5.67 -30.30 5.03
N GLU A 9 -5.46 -30.15 5.57
CA GLU A 9 -5.54 -29.92 4.95
C GLU A 9 -5.43 -29.77 4.25
N ILE A 10 -4.86 -30.44 4.86
CA ILE A 10 -5.08 -30.36 4.00
C ILE A 10 -4.90 -30.20 3.49
N THR A 11 -4.67 -30.63 4.10
CA THR A 11 -4.92 -30.33 3.25
C THR A 11 -4.68 -30.22 2.64
N ASN A 12 -4.21 -30.48 2.79
CA ASN A 12 -4.33 -30.23 1.78
C ASN A 12 -3.99 -30.09 1.22
N SER A 13 -3.65 -30.22 1.44
CA SER A 13 -3.56 -29.87 0.61
C SER A 13 -3.37 -29.75 -0.21
N ASN A 14 -2.92 -30.09 -0.64
CA ASN A 14 -2.86 -29.76 -1.56
C ASN A 14 -2.40 -29.56 -2.20
N ILE A 15 -1.76 -29.52 -2.55
CA ILE A 15 -1.33 -29.11 -3.03
C ILE A 15 -1.07 -28.78 -3.90
N ALA A 16 -0.59 -28.60 -4.29
CA ALA A 16 -0.30 -28.17 -5.09
C ALA A 16 -0.21 -27.56 -5.81
N VAL A 17 0.09 -27.58 -5.96
CA VAL A 17 0.40 -26.96 -6.87
C VAL A 17 0.26 -25.60 -7.18
N GLY A 18 0.52 -24.92 -7.66
CA GLY A 18 0.48 -23.71 -8.24
C GLY A 18 0.06 -22.56 -7.47
N GLU A 19 -0.49 -22.75 -6.38
CA GLU A 19 -1.03 -21.68 -5.70
C GLU A 19 -0.14 -20.90 -4.88
N ILE A 20 1.04 -20.82 -5.23
CA ILE A 20 2.07 -20.12 -4.52
C ILE A 20 1.84 -18.66 -4.45
N THR A 21 0.98 -18.13 -5.30
CA THR A 21 0.67 -16.71 -5.29
C THR A 21 0.09 -16.25 -3.96
N GLU A 22 -0.37 -17.17 -3.11
CA GLU A 22 -0.94 -16.78 -1.85
C GLU A 22 0.09 -16.44 -0.80
N VAL A 23 1.38 -16.54 -1.09
CA VAL A 23 2.38 -16.29 -0.05
C VAL A 23 2.69 -14.82 0.17
N LEU A 24 2.26 -13.94 -0.72
CA LEU A 24 2.51 -12.51 -0.56
C LEU A 24 1.24 -11.81 -0.10
N SER A 25 1.34 -11.09 1.01
CA SER A 25 0.22 -10.32 1.54
C SER A 25 0.69 -8.94 1.91
N ALA A 26 -0.26 -8.01 2.07
CA ALA A 26 0.11 -6.63 2.36
C ALA A 26 -0.99 -5.93 3.13
N THR A 27 -0.61 -4.87 3.85
CA THR A 27 -1.53 -3.95 4.49
C THR A 27 -1.07 -2.54 4.21
N LYS A 28 -2.00 -1.59 4.30
CA LYS A 28 -1.72 -0.17 4.15
C LYS A 28 -2.42 0.55 5.27
N THR A 29 -1.69 1.39 5.99
CA THR A 29 -2.26 2.18 7.08
C THR A 29 -1.79 3.61 6.97
N ALA A 30 -2.54 4.51 7.60
CA ALA A 30 -2.14 5.91 7.75
C ALA A 30 -1.85 6.15 9.22
N VAL A 31 -0.85 6.98 9.50
CA VAL A 31 -0.48 7.28 10.88
C VAL A 31 -1.59 8.07 11.55
N ARG A 32 -2.35 8.84 10.77
CA ARG A 32 -3.51 9.59 11.26
C ARG A 32 -4.74 9.10 10.53
N ASP A 33 -5.89 9.18 11.18
CA ASP A 33 -7.14 8.77 10.53
C ASP A 33 -7.95 9.96 10.03
N THR A 34 -7.47 11.20 10.23
CA THR A 34 -8.14 12.40 9.74
C THR A 34 -7.13 13.29 9.01
N TYR A 35 -7.66 14.17 8.17
CA TYR A 35 -6.82 15.11 7.42
C TYR A 35 -7.47 16.48 7.35
N GLY A 36 -6.63 17.51 7.27
CA GLY A 36 -7.04 18.86 6.92
C GLY A 36 -6.22 19.33 5.73
N GLN A 37 -6.65 20.41 5.11
CA GLN A 37 -5.93 20.92 3.94
C GLN A 37 -4.53 21.36 4.34
N ASN A 38 -3.56 21.08 3.46
CA ASN A 38 -2.15 21.41 3.62
C ASN A 38 -1.45 20.62 4.71
N GLU A 39 -2.12 19.63 5.30
CA GLU A 39 -1.48 18.73 6.25
C GLU A 39 -0.84 17.56 5.53
N ASN A 40 0.15 16.95 6.17
CA ASN A 40 0.80 15.76 5.64
C ASN A 40 0.19 14.54 6.25
N VAL A 41 0.01 13.51 5.42
CA VAL A 41 -0.43 12.19 5.87
C VAL A 41 0.72 11.24 5.61
N THR A 42 1.11 10.48 6.63
CA THR A 42 2.14 9.46 6.50
C THR A 42 1.46 8.12 6.30
N TYR A 43 1.85 7.43 5.24
CA TYR A 43 1.33 6.11 4.94
C TYR A 43 2.39 5.06 5.20
N VAL A 44 1.95 3.89 5.63
CA VAL A 44 2.81 2.74 5.89
C VAL A 44 2.24 1.56 5.13
N ILE A 45 3.05 0.96 4.28
CA ILE A 45 2.69 -0.28 3.59
C ILE A 45 3.58 -1.37 4.13
N SER A 46 2.97 -2.46 4.58
CA SER A 46 3.69 -3.62 5.09
C SER A 46 3.42 -4.77 4.13
N ILE A 47 4.48 -5.42 3.65
CA ILE A 47 4.39 -6.53 2.71
C ILE A 47 5.06 -7.73 3.37
N VAL A 48 4.35 -8.86 3.41
CA VAL A 48 4.84 -10.07 4.05
C VAL A 48 4.95 -11.17 3.01
N ASN A 49 6.09 -11.82 3.00
CA ASN A 49 6.36 -12.97 2.14
C ASN A 49 6.52 -14.20 3.02
N SER A 50 5.51 -15.05 3.05
CA SER A 50 5.55 -16.25 3.87
C SER A 50 6.15 -17.45 3.14
N GLY A 51 6.63 -17.24 1.91
CA GLY A 51 7.20 -18.30 1.12
C GLY A 51 8.68 -18.49 1.37
N THR A 52 9.27 -19.41 0.62
CA THR A 52 10.67 -19.78 0.78
C THR A 52 11.57 -19.15 -0.28
N THR A 53 11.01 -18.29 -1.14
CA THR A 53 11.76 -17.64 -2.20
C THR A 53 11.51 -16.13 -2.12
N ALA A 54 12.56 -15.34 -2.24
CA ALA A 54 12.43 -13.90 -2.24
C ALA A 54 11.74 -13.44 -3.52
N PHE A 55 10.99 -12.34 -3.43
CA PHE A 55 10.43 -11.69 -4.61
C PHE A 55 11.24 -10.44 -4.90
N ASN A 56 11.84 -10.40 -6.10
CA ASN A 56 12.66 -9.28 -6.53
C ASN A 56 11.88 -8.44 -7.55
N GLY A 57 12.30 -7.18 -7.69
CA GLY A 57 11.72 -6.32 -8.72
C GLY A 57 10.27 -5.98 -8.49
N ILE A 58 9.85 -5.92 -7.24
CA ILE A 58 8.47 -5.57 -6.90
C ILE A 58 8.28 -4.08 -7.09
N THR A 59 7.15 -3.73 -7.71
CA THR A 59 6.74 -2.34 -7.91
C THR A 59 5.51 -2.07 -7.08
N VAL A 60 5.51 -0.94 -6.37
CA VAL A 60 4.36 -0.47 -5.61
C VAL A 60 3.88 0.82 -6.27
N THR A 61 2.61 0.84 -6.67
CA THR A 61 1.99 2.03 -7.22
C THR A 61 0.89 2.49 -6.28
N ASP A 62 0.77 3.81 -6.13
CA ASP A 62 -0.17 4.40 -5.18
C ASP A 62 -0.94 5.47 -5.93
N ASN A 63 -2.26 5.39 -5.95
CA ASN A 63 -3.07 6.31 -6.73
C ASN A 63 -3.22 7.68 -6.09
N LEU A 64 -2.63 7.89 -4.91
CA LEU A 64 -2.67 9.17 -4.19
C LEU A 64 -4.09 9.66 -3.95
N GLY A 65 -5.00 8.70 -3.80
CA GLY A 65 -6.39 9.00 -3.48
C GLY A 65 -7.24 9.44 -4.65
N GLU A 66 -6.76 9.29 -5.86
CA GLU A 66 -7.47 9.75 -7.05
C GLU A 66 -8.94 9.39 -7.00
N TYR A 67 -9.80 10.33 -7.35
CA TYR A 67 -11.24 10.13 -7.36
C TYR A 67 -11.86 10.90 -8.52
N LEU A 68 -13.07 10.48 -8.87
CA LEU A 68 -13.79 11.10 -9.98
C LEU A 68 -14.73 12.17 -9.44
N PHE A 69 -14.56 13.39 -9.94
CA PHE A 69 -15.46 14.51 -9.63
C PHE A 69 -16.13 14.93 -10.92
N ASN A 70 -17.40 14.61 -11.05
CA ASN A 70 -18.14 14.70 -12.30
C ASN A 70 -17.45 13.81 -13.33
N THR A 71 -16.82 14.37 -14.36
CA THR A 71 -16.13 13.56 -15.36
C THR A 71 -14.62 13.74 -15.29
N ARG A 72 -14.11 14.41 -14.26
CA ARG A 72 -12.68 14.67 -14.12
C ARG A 72 -12.10 13.84 -12.97
N GLU A 73 -10.90 13.34 -13.21
CA GLU A 73 -10.15 12.66 -12.16
C GLU A 73 -9.31 13.70 -11.42
N LEU A 74 -9.48 13.74 -10.11
CA LEU A 74 -8.75 14.65 -9.25
C LEU A 74 -7.88 13.85 -8.30
N THR A 75 -6.68 14.36 -8.02
CA THR A 75 -5.75 13.70 -7.10
C THR A 75 -5.59 14.58 -5.88
N PRO A 76 -6.13 14.15 -4.73
CA PRO A 76 -6.17 15.01 -3.54
C PRO A 76 -4.86 15.01 -2.75
N LEU A 77 -3.96 14.08 -3.02
CA LEU A 77 -2.70 13.98 -2.29
C LEU A 77 -1.55 14.23 -3.25
N THR A 78 -0.55 14.95 -2.78
CA THR A 78 0.67 15.20 -3.54
C THR A 78 1.83 14.56 -2.79
N TYR A 79 2.53 13.64 -3.44
CA TYR A 79 3.67 12.99 -2.84
C TYR A 79 4.74 14.03 -2.47
N ILE A 80 5.33 13.88 -1.28
CA ILE A 80 6.39 14.75 -0.83
C ILE A 80 7.72 14.08 -1.17
N PRO A 81 8.51 14.66 -2.09
CA PRO A 81 9.74 14.03 -2.53
C PRO A 81 10.70 13.77 -1.38
N GLY A 82 11.40 12.64 -1.47
CA GLY A 82 12.41 12.31 -0.48
C GLY A 82 11.90 11.65 0.78
N THR A 83 10.60 11.35 0.86
CA THR A 83 10.05 10.79 2.10
C THR A 83 9.93 9.26 2.07
N VAL A 84 10.16 8.62 0.93
CA VAL A 84 10.07 7.15 0.89
C VAL A 84 11.20 6.54 1.68
N LYS A 85 10.85 5.65 2.61
CA LYS A 85 11.82 4.84 3.33
C LYS A 85 11.43 3.38 3.15
N TYR A 86 12.43 2.55 2.96
CA TYR A 86 12.28 1.15 2.60
C TYR A 86 13.07 0.33 3.62
N TYR A 87 12.36 -0.56 4.33
CA TYR A 87 12.95 -1.44 5.33
C TYR A 87 12.71 -2.89 4.90
N ALA A 88 13.74 -3.71 4.97
CA ALA A 88 13.60 -5.16 4.75
C ALA A 88 13.94 -5.85 6.06
N ASN A 89 13.01 -6.64 6.57
CA ASN A 89 13.13 -7.31 7.87
C ASN A 89 13.52 -6.33 8.97
N GLY A 90 12.97 -5.12 8.88
CA GLY A 90 13.21 -4.08 9.89
C GLY A 90 14.48 -3.29 9.71
N ILE A 91 15.25 -3.56 8.67
CA ILE A 91 16.54 -2.90 8.44
C ILE A 91 16.38 -1.92 7.28
N LEU A 92 16.76 -0.67 7.50
CA LEU A 92 16.66 0.38 6.49
C LEU A 92 17.55 0.03 5.30
N GLN A 93 16.96 0.12 4.11
CA GLN A 93 17.66 -0.15 2.85
C GLN A 93 17.92 1.17 2.13
N ALA A 94 18.69 1.09 1.05
CA ALA A 94 18.89 2.23 0.19
C ALA A 94 17.56 2.70 -0.38
N THR A 95 17.42 4.00 -0.60
CA THR A 95 16.20 4.57 -1.13
C THR A 95 15.93 4.00 -2.53
N PRO A 96 14.75 3.45 -2.76
CA PRO A 96 14.43 2.89 -4.08
C PRO A 96 14.14 4.00 -5.07
N ALA A 97 14.07 3.63 -6.35
CA ALA A 97 13.68 4.58 -7.38
C ALA A 97 12.21 4.94 -7.20
N VAL A 98 11.90 6.22 -7.23
CA VAL A 98 10.56 6.74 -6.98
C VAL A 98 10.18 7.71 -8.10
N THR A 99 8.96 7.55 -8.63
CA THR A 99 8.36 8.50 -9.55
C THR A 99 7.16 9.11 -8.84
N ALA A 100 7.14 10.42 -8.76
CA ALA A 100 6.12 11.13 -7.96
C ALA A 100 4.71 10.92 -8.49
N GLY A 101 4.55 10.81 -9.78
CA GLY A 101 3.24 10.58 -10.38
C GLY A 101 2.34 11.78 -10.39
N PRO A 102 1.02 11.62 -10.25
CA PRO A 102 0.30 10.36 -9.98
C PRO A 102 0.29 9.39 -11.15
N PRO A 103 0.30 8.09 -10.90
CA PRO A 103 0.39 7.49 -9.57
C PRO A 103 1.84 7.50 -9.06
N LEU A 104 1.98 7.58 -7.75
CA LEU A 104 3.29 7.41 -7.12
C LEU A 104 3.76 5.98 -7.43
N THR A 105 4.99 5.85 -7.91
CA THR A 105 5.53 4.55 -8.32
C THR A 105 6.86 4.33 -7.65
N ILE A 106 6.99 3.21 -6.92
CA ILE A 106 8.20 2.82 -6.22
C ILE A 106 8.63 1.48 -6.80
N THR A 107 9.85 1.41 -7.34
CA THR A 107 10.31 0.21 -8.04
C THR A 107 11.52 -0.39 -7.35
N GLY A 108 11.83 -1.65 -7.73
CA GLY A 108 13.06 -2.28 -7.29
C GLY A 108 13.00 -2.81 -5.87
N ILE A 109 11.81 -3.13 -5.36
CA ILE A 109 11.67 -3.64 -4.00
C ILE A 109 11.89 -5.14 -3.99
N THR A 110 12.68 -5.63 -3.04
CA THR A 110 12.86 -7.06 -2.82
C THR A 110 12.24 -7.42 -1.48
N VAL A 111 11.33 -8.42 -1.51
CA VAL A 111 10.71 -8.91 -0.28
C VAL A 111 11.40 -10.22 0.06
N PRO A 112 12.16 -10.28 1.17
CA PRO A 112 12.93 -11.49 1.50
C PRO A 112 12.03 -12.69 1.74
N ALA A 113 12.58 -13.88 1.47
CA ALA A 113 11.88 -15.12 1.75
C ALA A 113 11.60 -15.21 3.23
N GLY A 114 10.37 -15.55 3.59
CA GLY A 114 9.97 -15.67 4.99
C GLY A 114 10.08 -14.37 5.76
N GLY A 115 10.14 -13.24 5.06
CA GLY A 115 10.37 -11.96 5.68
C GLY A 115 9.35 -10.92 5.30
N ASN A 116 9.73 -9.65 5.49
CA ASN A 116 8.79 -8.58 5.26
C ASN A 116 9.50 -7.32 4.80
N VAL A 117 8.70 -6.42 4.22
CA VAL A 117 9.13 -5.10 3.82
C VAL A 117 8.17 -4.10 4.43
N THR A 118 8.71 -2.98 4.89
CA THR A 118 7.91 -1.84 5.32
C THR A 118 8.31 -0.66 4.46
N LEU A 119 7.35 -0.02 3.84
CA LEU A 119 7.54 1.23 3.10
C LEU A 119 6.78 2.32 3.81
N THR A 120 7.44 3.46 4.02
CA THR A 120 6.76 4.64 4.58
C THR A 120 7.00 5.81 3.63
N TYR A 121 6.01 6.68 3.53
CA TYR A 121 6.15 7.88 2.71
C TYR A 121 5.08 8.87 3.13
N GLU A 122 5.24 10.13 2.74
CA GLU A 122 4.33 11.20 3.11
C GLU A 122 3.73 11.83 1.87
N ALA A 123 2.49 12.27 2.03
CA ALA A 123 1.79 13.02 1.00
C ALA A 123 1.09 14.20 1.65
N GLU A 124 1.06 15.31 0.91
CA GLU A 124 0.41 16.53 1.39
C GLU A 124 -1.00 16.60 0.84
N VAL A 125 -1.95 16.97 1.70
CA VAL A 125 -3.34 17.17 1.31
C VAL A 125 -3.41 18.50 0.54
N ASN A 126 -3.79 18.41 -0.74
CA ASN A 126 -3.75 19.58 -1.62
C ASN A 126 -5.14 20.16 -1.81
N SER A 127 -5.26 21.15 -2.70
CA SER A 127 -6.51 21.89 -2.88
C SER A 127 -7.63 21.08 -3.52
N TYR A 128 -7.32 19.88 -4.02
CA TYR A 128 -8.35 19.01 -4.61
C TYR A 128 -8.94 18.06 -3.57
N ALA A 129 -8.49 18.11 -2.33
CA ALA A 129 -9.01 17.23 -1.30
C ALA A 129 -10.41 17.67 -0.88
N PRO A 130 -11.37 16.75 -0.77
CA PRO A 130 -12.70 17.13 -0.29
C PRO A 130 -12.64 17.39 1.21
N LEU A 131 -13.22 18.51 1.62
CA LEU A 131 -13.15 18.95 3.02
C LEU A 131 -14.51 19.00 3.71
N ALA A 132 -15.57 18.62 3.00
CA ALA A 132 -16.90 18.64 3.59
C ALA A 132 -16.99 17.62 4.72
N ALA A 133 -17.98 17.83 5.59
CA ALA A 133 -18.23 16.85 6.65
C ALA A 133 -18.44 15.48 6.05
N GLU A 134 -17.82 14.47 6.65
CA GLU A 134 -17.91 13.08 6.21
C GLU A 134 -17.24 12.80 4.87
N ALA A 135 -16.49 13.75 4.32
CA ALA A 135 -15.66 13.46 3.15
C ALA A 135 -14.47 12.59 3.57
N SER A 136 -13.90 11.91 2.60
CA SER A 136 -12.78 11.02 2.87
C SER A 136 -11.87 10.94 1.66
N ILE A 137 -10.65 10.45 1.90
CA ILE A 137 -9.70 10.09 0.85
C ILE A 137 -9.39 8.62 1.02
N THR A 138 -9.69 7.82 -0.01
CA THR A 138 -9.30 6.42 -0.03
C THR A 138 -8.08 6.29 -0.93
N ASN A 139 -6.98 5.90 -0.34
CA ASN A 139 -5.70 5.79 -1.01
C ASN A 139 -5.43 4.32 -1.28
N THR A 140 -5.23 3.97 -2.55
CA THR A 140 -5.11 2.58 -2.99
C THR A 140 -3.72 2.35 -3.56
N ALA A 141 -3.07 1.31 -3.08
CA ALA A 141 -1.77 0.91 -3.58
C ALA A 141 -1.85 -0.50 -4.14
N THR A 142 -1.09 -0.75 -5.19
CA THR A 142 -1.00 -2.06 -5.82
C THR A 142 0.45 -2.52 -5.77
N ILE A 143 0.65 -3.74 -5.29
CA ILE A 143 1.96 -4.37 -5.22
C ILE A 143 2.00 -5.40 -6.33
N ALA A 144 2.96 -5.30 -7.24
CA ALA A 144 3.02 -6.17 -8.42
C ALA A 144 4.47 -6.47 -8.78
N GLY A 145 4.66 -7.52 -9.56
CA GLY A 145 5.98 -7.90 -10.04
C GLY A 145 5.90 -9.24 -10.73
N ALA A 146 6.99 -9.63 -11.39
CA ALA A 146 7.03 -10.91 -12.09
C ALA A 146 6.84 -12.04 -11.08
N GLY A 147 5.96 -12.96 -11.41
CA GLY A 147 5.71 -14.12 -10.55
C GLY A 147 4.78 -13.84 -9.39
N VAL A 148 4.18 -12.65 -9.33
CA VAL A 148 3.31 -12.25 -8.22
C VAL A 148 1.94 -11.90 -8.77
N THR A 149 0.90 -12.47 -8.17
CA THR A 149 -0.45 -11.98 -8.43
C THR A 149 -0.57 -10.61 -7.75
N PRO A 150 -0.99 -9.57 -8.48
CA PRO A 150 -1.04 -8.24 -7.88
C PRO A 150 -1.88 -8.22 -6.62
N VAL A 151 -1.38 -7.53 -5.60
CA VAL A 151 -2.05 -7.36 -4.32
C VAL A 151 -2.44 -5.90 -4.20
N THR A 152 -3.71 -5.64 -3.95
CA THR A 152 -4.22 -4.27 -3.82
C THR A 152 -4.63 -4.04 -2.38
N VAL A 153 -4.19 -2.93 -1.82
CA VAL A 153 -4.51 -2.54 -0.45
C VAL A 153 -4.92 -1.08 -0.45
N ASN A 154 -5.78 -0.72 0.51
CA ASN A 154 -6.19 0.68 0.59
C ASN A 154 -6.34 1.09 2.05
N GLU A 155 -6.38 2.40 2.23
CA GLU A 155 -6.61 3.01 3.54
C GLU A 155 -7.41 4.27 3.33
N THR A 156 -8.40 4.49 4.20
CA THR A 156 -9.27 5.65 4.13
C THR A 156 -9.00 6.55 5.31
N VAL A 157 -8.78 7.83 5.02
CA VAL A 157 -8.69 8.87 6.05
C VAL A 157 -9.86 9.80 5.84
N ASN A 158 -10.35 10.37 6.93
CA ASN A 158 -11.57 11.17 6.91
C ASN A 158 -11.24 12.65 7.11
N ALA A 159 -12.02 13.52 6.47
CA ALA A 159 -11.85 14.94 6.67
C ALA A 159 -12.08 15.26 8.15
N ALA A 160 -11.19 16.05 8.73
CA ALA A 160 -11.36 16.45 10.11
C ALA A 160 -12.65 17.25 10.25
N SER A 161 -13.49 16.89 11.21
CA SER A 161 -14.70 17.65 11.44
C SER A 161 -14.29 18.90 12.21
N GLY A 162 -14.39 20.06 11.56
CA GLY A 162 -14.07 21.32 12.20
C GLY A 162 -15.03 21.57 13.33
N PRO A 163 -14.57 22.20 14.34
CA PRO A 163 -15.47 22.63 15.39
C PRO A 163 -16.37 23.70 14.87
N LEU A 164 -16.77 23.89 14.46
CA LEU A 164 -17.23 24.66 13.92
C LEU A 164 -17.66 25.61 14.18
N LEU A 165 -17.59 25.77 14.13
CA LEU A 165 -17.82 26.39 14.34
C LEU A 165 -18.29 27.10 14.43
N THR A 166 -18.47 27.29 14.62
CA THR A 166 -18.86 27.92 14.90
C THR A 166 -19.15 28.53 14.89
#